data_18df5d08b7f90c27293a951f290893a5
#
_entry.id   18df5d08b7f90c27293a951f290893a5
#
_cell.length_a   1.000
_cell.length_b   1.000
_cell.length_c   1.000
_cell.angle_alpha   90.00
_cell.angle_beta   90.00
_cell.angle_gamma   90.00
#
_symmetry.space_group_name_H-M   'P 1'
#
loop_
_entity.id
_entity.type
_entity.pdbx_description
1 polymer ?
#
loop_
_entity_poly.entity_id
_entity_poly.type
_entity_poly.pdbx_seq_one_letter_code
_entity_poly.pdbx_strand_id
1 'polypeptide(L)'
;MPKQARTLTTLRRILVPLDSKVAAKSSIELAFLVAQSMAAHVDVLLIGEDPTRDEDKYPPNIEDLPPPTGTSRIRGHQKIVESRSEEIRKVLDDLCAQHGVKIVKNKVPLKKVSARWSVDLGEPGKVVARHGRRSDLIVLAKPTSISKIRSKIHVVTALFETGRPVLVAPTSTPHSIGRKIAVSWNDSAGASRAVAAAMRFLNRADEVVIVTAESKRTPARVAEELAEYFTLHGITAECDVFAQMGDKPLGGKALLEECRRVGADMLVMGAYQTQSIRGAIMGTATEQVLESTTIPVLMAR
;
A
#
# COMPACT_ATOMS: atom_id res chain seq x y z
N MET A 1 9.37 -30.38 19.33
CA MET A 1 10.13 -30.51 18.07
C MET A 1 10.38 -29.13 17.50
N PRO A 2 11.59 -28.76 17.09
CA PRO A 2 11.84 -27.45 16.51
C PRO A 2 11.10 -27.36 15.18
N LYS A 3 10.28 -26.30 15.01
CA LYS A 3 9.63 -25.96 13.74
C LYS A 3 10.73 -25.81 12.68
N GLN A 4 10.81 -26.74 11.73
CA GLN A 4 11.68 -26.59 10.56
C GLN A 4 11.38 -25.23 9.93
N ALA A 5 12.41 -24.42 9.81
CA ALA A 5 12.32 -23.12 9.17
C ALA A 5 11.92 -23.32 7.69
N ARG A 6 10.62 -23.26 7.40
CA ARG A 6 10.15 -23.15 6.03
C ARG A 6 10.76 -21.87 5.46
N THR A 7 11.47 -21.99 4.37
CA THR A 7 12.06 -20.90 3.61
C THR A 7 10.93 -20.11 2.94
N LEU A 8 10.18 -19.38 3.76
CA LEU A 8 9.22 -18.39 3.25
C LEU A 8 10.02 -17.33 2.50
N THR A 9 9.60 -16.98 1.32
CA THR A 9 10.15 -15.86 0.57
C THR A 9 10.15 -14.64 1.47
N THR A 10 11.32 -14.24 1.94
CA THR A 10 11.44 -13.20 2.97
C THR A 10 11.22 -11.84 2.34
N LEU A 11 10.33 -11.03 2.92
CA LEU A 11 10.21 -9.61 2.57
C LEU A 11 11.51 -8.91 3.00
N ARG A 12 12.21 -8.29 2.04
CA ARG A 12 13.51 -7.67 2.28
C ARG A 12 13.55 -6.21 1.95
N ARG A 13 12.72 -5.78 1.00
CA ARG A 13 12.73 -4.42 0.51
C ARG A 13 11.32 -3.85 0.47
N ILE A 14 11.10 -2.78 1.23
CA ILE A 14 9.85 -2.02 1.27
C ILE A 14 10.10 -0.69 0.59
N LEU A 15 9.26 -0.31 -0.37
CA LEU A 15 9.27 1.02 -0.97
C LEU A 15 8.18 1.88 -0.33
N VAL A 16 8.54 3.11 0.05
CA VAL A 16 7.61 4.15 0.51
C VAL A 16 7.74 5.35 -0.43
N PRO A 17 6.97 5.41 -1.52
CA PRO A 17 6.97 6.56 -2.40
C PRO A 17 6.13 7.69 -1.80
N LEU A 18 6.66 8.89 -1.79
CA LEU A 18 6.06 10.08 -1.19
C LEU A 18 6.09 11.25 -2.17
N ASP A 19 5.02 12.02 -2.17
CA ASP A 19 4.92 13.28 -2.90
C ASP A 19 4.59 14.47 -1.98
N SER A 20 4.25 14.20 -0.73
CA SER A 20 3.84 15.22 0.24
C SER A 20 4.14 14.81 1.69
N LYS A 21 4.27 15.81 2.56
CA LYS A 21 4.48 15.62 4.00
C LYS A 21 3.28 14.94 4.68
N VAL A 22 2.06 15.21 4.20
CA VAL A 22 0.82 14.67 4.79
C VAL A 22 0.81 13.15 4.79
N ALA A 23 1.31 12.56 3.69
CA ALA A 23 1.40 11.10 3.52
C ALA A 23 2.60 10.47 4.25
N ALA A 24 3.61 11.25 4.61
CA ALA A 24 4.91 10.73 5.01
C ALA A 24 4.86 9.98 6.35
N LYS A 25 4.26 10.58 7.39
CA LYS A 25 4.31 10.01 8.74
C LYS A 25 3.70 8.61 8.79
N SER A 26 2.43 8.47 8.43
CA SER A 26 1.73 7.18 8.52
C SER A 26 2.33 6.09 7.62
N SER A 27 2.80 6.45 6.42
CA SER A 27 3.42 5.48 5.51
C SER A 27 4.77 5.00 6.02
N ILE A 28 5.63 5.90 6.52
CA ILE A 28 6.95 5.54 7.05
C ILE A 28 6.82 4.71 8.32
N GLU A 29 5.96 5.13 9.26
CA GLU A 29 5.71 4.39 10.51
C GLU A 29 5.20 2.98 10.21
N LEU A 30 4.20 2.84 9.33
CA LEU A 30 3.69 1.53 8.94
C LEU A 30 4.78 0.67 8.29
N ALA A 31 5.59 1.25 7.40
CA ALA A 31 6.70 0.54 6.79
C ALA A 31 7.74 0.08 7.83
N PHE A 32 7.99 0.88 8.87
CA PHE A 32 8.89 0.50 9.96
C PHE A 32 8.33 -0.63 10.82
N LEU A 33 7.03 -0.63 11.16
CA LEU A 33 6.38 -1.74 11.85
C LEU A 33 6.54 -3.05 11.08
N VAL A 34 6.27 -3.03 9.77
CA VAL A 34 6.48 -4.19 8.90
C VAL A 34 7.97 -4.57 8.84
N ALA A 35 8.86 -3.60 8.67
CA ALA A 35 10.29 -3.85 8.57
C ALA A 35 10.87 -4.48 9.85
N GLN A 36 10.41 -4.05 11.02
CA GLN A 36 10.82 -4.62 12.30
C GLN A 36 10.41 -6.08 12.44
N SER A 37 9.17 -6.43 12.04
CA SER A 37 8.69 -7.81 12.09
C SER A 37 9.38 -8.74 11.09
N MET A 38 9.91 -8.21 9.96
CA MET A 38 10.47 -8.97 8.84
C MET A 38 11.99 -8.84 8.68
N ALA A 39 12.64 -7.99 9.48
CA ALA A 39 14.05 -7.58 9.31
C ALA A 39 14.33 -7.06 7.89
N ALA A 40 13.51 -6.12 7.42
CA ALA A 40 13.52 -5.57 6.08
C ALA A 40 14.19 -4.18 6.00
N HIS A 41 14.57 -3.81 4.78
CA HIS A 41 15.05 -2.48 4.43
C HIS A 41 13.92 -1.62 3.89
N VAL A 42 13.86 -0.34 4.27
CA VAL A 42 12.85 0.61 3.83
C VAL A 42 13.49 1.68 2.94
N ASP A 43 13.10 1.71 1.67
CA ASP A 43 13.45 2.79 0.74
C ASP A 43 12.37 3.88 0.81
N VAL A 44 12.67 5.01 1.41
CA VAL A 44 11.81 6.20 1.40
C VAL A 44 12.22 7.07 0.22
N LEU A 45 11.29 7.21 -0.73
CA LEU A 45 11.51 7.85 -2.01
C LEU A 45 10.62 9.08 -2.16
N LEU A 46 11.21 10.28 -2.16
CA LEU A 46 10.49 11.49 -2.58
C LEU A 46 10.41 11.55 -4.10
N ILE A 47 9.21 11.72 -4.62
CA ILE A 47 8.95 11.93 -6.04
C ILE A 47 8.76 13.42 -6.28
N GLY A 48 9.72 14.01 -7.02
CA GLY A 48 9.65 15.38 -7.50
C GLY A 48 9.17 15.42 -8.94
N GLU A 49 8.44 16.50 -9.30
CA GLU A 49 8.10 16.76 -10.71
C GLU A 49 9.35 17.20 -11.47
N ASP A 50 9.48 16.73 -12.71
CA ASP A 50 10.55 17.16 -13.61
C ASP A 50 10.11 18.49 -14.28
N PRO A 51 10.76 19.61 -13.94
CA PRO A 51 10.37 20.93 -14.46
C PRO A 51 10.58 21.09 -15.97
N THR A 52 11.37 20.21 -16.59
CA THR A 52 11.68 20.30 -18.03
C THR A 52 10.58 19.68 -18.91
N ARG A 53 9.62 18.96 -18.30
CA ARG A 53 8.61 18.18 -19.02
C ARG A 53 7.27 18.90 -19.23
N ASP A 54 7.08 20.09 -18.66
CA ASP A 54 5.78 20.78 -18.66
C ASP A 54 5.58 21.77 -19.83
N GLU A 55 6.44 21.76 -20.85
CA GLU A 55 6.26 22.65 -22.00
C GLU A 55 4.95 22.37 -22.77
N ASP A 56 4.42 21.14 -22.72
CA ASP A 56 3.23 20.73 -23.47
C ASP A 56 1.88 20.85 -22.72
N LYS A 57 1.87 21.24 -21.46
CA LYS A 57 0.66 21.14 -20.59
C LYS A 57 -0.04 22.46 -20.27
N TYR A 58 0.48 23.59 -20.67
CA TYR A 58 -0.22 24.85 -20.47
C TYR A 58 -1.06 25.20 -21.70
N PRO A 59 -2.39 25.40 -21.53
CA PRO A 59 -3.18 25.96 -22.61
C PRO A 59 -2.65 27.36 -22.97
N PRO A 60 -2.58 27.72 -24.27
CA PRO A 60 -1.98 28.98 -24.76
C PRO A 60 -2.80 30.24 -24.46
N ASN A 61 -3.77 30.21 -23.55
CA ASN A 61 -4.74 31.27 -23.36
C ASN A 61 -4.74 31.83 -21.93
N ILE A 62 -3.62 32.40 -21.49
CA ILE A 62 -3.61 33.45 -20.46
C ILE A 62 -2.80 34.59 -21.05
N GLU A 63 -3.53 35.52 -21.70
CA GLU A 63 -2.98 36.56 -22.55
C GLU A 63 -2.27 37.74 -21.86
N ASP A 64 -2.03 37.74 -20.55
CA ASP A 64 -1.52 38.95 -19.86
C ASP A 64 -0.30 38.77 -18.94
N LEU A 65 0.37 37.61 -18.94
CA LEU A 65 1.65 37.50 -18.23
C LEU A 65 2.73 36.94 -19.17
N PRO A 66 3.89 37.61 -19.28
CA PRO A 66 5.00 37.01 -20.02
C PRO A 66 5.34 35.67 -19.37
N PRO A 67 5.46 34.58 -20.16
CA PRO A 67 5.81 33.28 -19.61
C PRO A 67 7.11 33.44 -18.81
N PRO A 68 7.15 32.95 -17.56
CA PRO A 68 8.40 32.99 -16.81
C PRO A 68 9.46 32.27 -17.63
N THR A 69 10.60 32.92 -17.86
CA THR A 69 11.71 32.33 -18.61
C THR A 69 12.01 30.95 -18.07
N GLY A 70 12.32 29.98 -18.92
CA GLY A 70 12.52 28.57 -18.53
C GLY A 70 13.44 28.38 -17.30
N THR A 71 14.44 29.25 -17.13
CA THR A 71 15.33 29.27 -15.96
C THR A 71 14.65 29.69 -14.66
N SER A 72 13.67 30.59 -14.68
CA SER A 72 12.92 31.03 -13.49
C SER A 72 11.94 29.93 -13.02
N ARG A 73 11.30 29.22 -13.96
CA ARG A 73 10.42 28.07 -13.65
C ARG A 73 11.21 26.91 -13.05
N ILE A 74 12.34 26.55 -13.64
CA ILE A 74 13.21 25.47 -13.15
C ILE A 74 13.67 25.79 -11.73
N ARG A 75 14.12 27.01 -11.44
CA ARG A 75 14.53 27.43 -10.09
C ARG A 75 13.36 27.39 -9.08
N GLY A 76 12.15 27.78 -9.50
CA GLY A 76 10.96 27.70 -8.67
C GLY A 76 10.62 26.26 -8.27
N HIS A 77 10.61 25.35 -9.24
CA HIS A 77 10.36 23.93 -9.01
C HIS A 77 11.45 23.29 -8.13
N GLN A 78 12.72 23.60 -8.37
CA GLN A 78 13.82 23.11 -7.53
C GLN A 78 13.63 23.50 -6.06
N LYS A 79 13.32 24.77 -5.78
CA LYS A 79 13.04 25.24 -4.41
C LYS A 79 11.89 24.52 -3.75
N ILE A 80 10.80 24.22 -4.49
CA ILE A 80 9.66 23.48 -3.98
C ILE A 80 10.06 22.04 -3.63
N VAL A 81 10.81 21.37 -4.49
CA VAL A 81 11.30 20.01 -4.23
C VAL A 81 12.28 19.99 -3.06
N GLU A 82 13.19 20.96 -2.96
CA GLU A 82 14.14 21.10 -1.86
C GLU A 82 13.42 21.30 -0.53
N SER A 83 12.51 22.27 -0.44
CA SER A 83 11.72 22.54 0.78
C SER A 83 10.92 21.31 1.22
N ARG A 84 10.25 20.64 0.27
CA ARG A 84 9.50 19.41 0.53
C ARG A 84 10.42 18.26 0.99
N SER A 85 11.61 18.17 0.37
CA SER A 85 12.64 17.20 0.73
C SER A 85 13.10 17.38 2.17
N GLU A 86 13.38 18.60 2.58
CA GLU A 86 13.78 18.93 3.96
C GLU A 86 12.70 18.57 4.97
N GLU A 87 11.45 18.94 4.69
CA GLU A 87 10.32 18.66 5.57
C GLU A 87 10.09 17.15 5.77
N ILE A 88 10.08 16.38 4.68
CA ILE A 88 9.85 14.93 4.75
C ILE A 88 11.08 14.23 5.34
N ARG A 89 12.27 14.70 5.02
CA ARG A 89 13.50 14.18 5.59
C ARG A 89 13.53 14.33 7.11
N LYS A 90 13.08 15.46 7.64
CA LYS A 90 12.95 15.65 9.09
C LYS A 90 11.98 14.64 9.71
N VAL A 91 10.83 14.39 9.08
CA VAL A 91 9.89 13.34 9.54
C VAL A 91 10.57 11.97 9.56
N LEU A 92 11.34 11.64 8.52
CA LEU A 92 12.07 10.38 8.47
C LEU A 92 13.12 10.28 9.58
N ASP A 93 13.90 11.33 9.81
CA ASP A 93 14.96 11.36 10.84
C ASP A 93 14.36 11.20 12.24
N ASP A 94 13.25 11.91 12.53
CA ASP A 94 12.51 11.80 13.79
C ASP A 94 11.97 10.38 14.02
N LEU A 95 11.38 9.77 13.00
CA LEU A 95 10.86 8.40 13.08
C LEU A 95 11.99 7.37 13.17
N CYS A 96 13.11 7.58 12.49
CA CYS A 96 14.28 6.73 12.63
C CYS A 96 14.83 6.74 14.05
N ALA A 97 14.89 7.91 14.68
CA ALA A 97 15.30 8.05 16.08
C ALA A 97 14.30 7.34 17.02
N GLN A 98 13.01 7.56 16.82
CA GLN A 98 11.94 6.95 17.62
C GLN A 98 11.94 5.41 17.55
N HIS A 99 12.14 4.85 16.36
CA HIS A 99 12.07 3.40 16.10
C HIS A 99 13.43 2.70 16.14
N GLY A 100 14.53 3.41 16.41
CA GLY A 100 15.89 2.86 16.40
C GLY A 100 16.34 2.36 15.02
N VAL A 101 15.83 2.94 13.94
CA VAL A 101 16.13 2.54 12.56
C VAL A 101 17.34 3.32 12.03
N LYS A 102 18.35 2.61 11.55
CA LYS A 102 19.55 3.24 11.00
C LYS A 102 19.36 3.66 9.55
N ILE A 103 19.67 4.92 9.23
CA ILE A 103 19.72 5.39 7.85
C ILE A 103 21.06 4.97 7.23
N VAL A 104 21.00 4.37 6.05
CA VAL A 104 22.15 3.91 5.28
C VAL A 104 22.20 4.62 3.91
N LYS A 105 23.42 4.97 3.46
CA LYS A 105 23.61 5.66 2.16
C LYS A 105 23.77 4.66 1.00
N ASN A 106 24.69 3.73 1.12
CA ASN A 106 25.10 2.87 0.00
C ASN A 106 24.87 1.37 0.23
N LYS A 107 25.39 0.81 1.32
CA LYS A 107 25.34 -0.62 1.60
C LYS A 107 24.18 -0.96 2.53
N VAL A 108 23.22 -1.71 2.03
CA VAL A 108 22.07 -2.19 2.82
C VAL A 108 22.51 -3.40 3.63
N PRO A 109 22.37 -3.37 4.97
CA PRO A 109 22.69 -4.51 5.80
C PRO A 109 21.66 -5.64 5.60
N LEU A 110 22.16 -6.87 5.48
CA LEU A 110 21.28 -8.05 5.38
C LEU A 110 20.70 -8.40 6.76
N LYS A 111 19.43 -8.78 6.78
CA LYS A 111 18.71 -9.25 7.98
C LYS A 111 18.68 -8.23 9.14
N LYS A 112 18.78 -6.94 8.84
CA LYS A 112 18.64 -5.85 9.82
C LYS A 112 17.68 -4.81 9.28
N VAL A 113 16.92 -4.20 10.18
CA VAL A 113 16.09 -3.05 9.82
C VAL A 113 16.99 -1.87 9.49
N SER A 114 16.73 -1.22 8.39
CA SER A 114 17.44 -0.01 7.97
C SER A 114 16.57 0.80 7.03
N ALA A 115 16.84 2.09 6.90
CA ALA A 115 16.15 2.97 5.97
C ALA A 115 17.14 3.64 5.02
N ARG A 116 16.67 4.02 3.84
CA ARG A 116 17.40 4.87 2.90
C ARG A 116 16.48 5.98 2.40
N TRP A 117 17.03 7.17 2.31
CA TRP A 117 16.40 8.31 1.68
C TRP A 117 16.88 8.46 0.24
N SER A 118 15.97 8.73 -0.67
CA SER A 118 16.28 9.09 -2.05
C SER A 118 15.24 10.07 -2.61
N VAL A 119 15.66 10.85 -3.59
CA VAL A 119 14.81 11.74 -4.38
C VAL A 119 14.93 11.32 -5.84
N ASP A 120 13.82 11.22 -6.54
CA ASP A 120 13.78 10.94 -7.96
C ASP A 120 12.80 11.87 -8.65
N LEU A 121 13.24 12.48 -9.76
CA LEU A 121 12.44 13.44 -10.52
C LEU A 121 11.80 12.76 -11.72
N GLY A 122 10.55 13.06 -11.98
CA GLY A 122 9.84 12.54 -13.16
C GLY A 122 8.35 12.43 -12.97
N GLU A 123 7.72 11.77 -13.94
CA GLU A 123 6.30 11.47 -13.89
C GLU A 123 6.01 10.47 -12.75
N PRO A 124 5.14 10.83 -11.78
CA PRO A 124 4.96 10.05 -10.56
C PRO A 124 4.68 8.57 -10.82
N GLY A 125 3.80 8.24 -11.76
CA GLY A 125 3.48 6.86 -12.11
C GLY A 125 4.71 6.09 -12.60
N LYS A 126 5.51 6.67 -13.50
CA LYS A 126 6.71 6.01 -14.04
C LYS A 126 7.79 5.79 -12.96
N VAL A 127 7.93 6.75 -12.06
CA VAL A 127 8.86 6.63 -10.93
C VAL A 127 8.43 5.53 -9.99
N VAL A 128 7.14 5.49 -9.59
CA VAL A 128 6.58 4.41 -8.76
C VAL A 128 6.76 3.05 -9.43
N ALA A 129 6.43 2.92 -10.71
CA ALA A 129 6.57 1.67 -11.46
C ALA A 129 8.03 1.17 -11.49
N ARG A 130 8.98 2.08 -11.78
CA ARG A 130 10.40 1.74 -11.88
C ARG A 130 10.99 1.25 -10.56
N HIS A 131 10.68 1.91 -9.44
CA HIS A 131 11.17 1.53 -8.12
C HIS A 131 10.38 0.36 -7.53
N GLY A 132 9.08 0.31 -7.74
CA GLY A 132 8.19 -0.72 -7.22
C GLY A 132 8.52 -2.11 -7.75
N ARG A 133 8.86 -2.27 -9.03
CA ARG A 133 9.24 -3.57 -9.63
C ARG A 133 10.43 -4.23 -8.93
N ARG A 134 11.26 -3.46 -8.23
CA ARG A 134 12.45 -3.93 -7.49
C ARG A 134 12.23 -3.95 -5.97
N SER A 135 10.98 -3.93 -5.53
CA SER A 135 10.59 -3.99 -4.12
C SER A 135 9.74 -5.23 -3.87
N ASP A 136 9.63 -5.69 -2.63
CA ASP A 136 8.80 -6.82 -2.25
C ASP A 136 7.41 -6.37 -1.79
N LEU A 137 7.33 -5.13 -1.30
CA LEU A 137 6.12 -4.48 -0.81
C LEU A 137 6.22 -2.98 -1.10
N ILE A 138 5.08 -2.38 -1.45
CA ILE A 138 4.96 -0.92 -1.59
C ILE A 138 4.01 -0.43 -0.50
N VAL A 139 4.44 0.53 0.32
CA VAL A 139 3.59 1.13 1.36
C VAL A 139 3.19 2.53 0.92
N LEU A 140 1.89 2.79 0.89
CA LEU A 140 1.31 4.07 0.48
C LEU A 140 0.33 4.57 1.54
N ALA A 141 0.25 5.88 1.73
CA ALA A 141 -0.83 6.44 2.52
C ALA A 141 -2.17 6.32 1.78
N LYS A 142 -3.25 6.16 2.54
CA LYS A 142 -4.58 6.23 1.96
C LYS A 142 -4.81 7.61 1.33
N PRO A 143 -5.56 7.69 0.19
CA PRO A 143 -5.94 8.96 -0.40
C PRO A 143 -6.74 9.83 0.58
N THR A 144 -6.33 11.08 0.76
CA THR A 144 -7.07 12.08 1.53
C THR A 144 -7.74 13.08 0.58
N SER A 145 -8.66 13.91 1.09
CA SER A 145 -9.31 14.96 0.28
C SER A 145 -8.30 15.92 -0.37
N ILE A 146 -7.17 16.18 0.29
CA ILE A 146 -6.11 17.09 -0.18
C ILE A 146 -5.22 16.46 -1.25
N SER A 147 -4.98 15.14 -1.17
CA SER A 147 -4.06 14.41 -2.07
C SER A 147 -4.77 13.43 -3.02
N LYS A 148 -6.11 13.49 -3.09
CA LYS A 148 -6.96 12.44 -3.68
C LYS A 148 -6.51 11.95 -5.06
N ILE A 149 -6.20 12.87 -5.98
CA ILE A 149 -5.84 12.51 -7.36
C ILE A 149 -4.45 11.86 -7.41
N ARG A 150 -3.43 12.48 -6.82
CA ARG A 150 -2.04 11.98 -6.85
C ARG A 150 -1.90 10.65 -6.11
N SER A 151 -2.47 10.55 -4.90
CA SER A 151 -2.43 9.31 -4.13
C SER A 151 -3.16 8.17 -4.82
N LYS A 152 -4.28 8.45 -5.51
CA LYS A 152 -4.96 7.44 -6.35
C LYS A 152 -4.06 6.98 -7.51
N ILE A 153 -3.36 7.89 -8.18
CA ILE A 153 -2.40 7.53 -9.24
C ILE A 153 -1.31 6.61 -8.70
N HIS A 154 -0.75 6.91 -7.54
CA HIS A 154 0.27 6.05 -6.92
C HIS A 154 -0.26 4.64 -6.61
N VAL A 155 -1.45 4.53 -6.01
CA VAL A 155 -2.07 3.23 -5.70
C VAL A 155 -2.37 2.45 -6.98
N VAL A 156 -2.98 3.09 -7.97
CA VAL A 156 -3.29 2.46 -9.26
C VAL A 156 -2.03 1.97 -9.95
N THR A 157 -1.02 2.83 -10.10
CA THR A 157 0.25 2.44 -10.73
C THR A 157 0.95 1.33 -9.96
N ALA A 158 0.99 1.41 -8.63
CA ALA A 158 1.61 0.38 -7.81
C ALA A 158 0.95 -0.98 -8.03
N LEU A 159 -0.38 -1.05 -8.06
CA LEU A 159 -1.12 -2.28 -8.25
C LEU A 159 -1.05 -2.84 -9.68
N PHE A 160 -1.03 -1.97 -10.69
CA PHE A 160 -1.17 -2.39 -12.09
C PHE A 160 0.17 -2.56 -12.81
N GLU A 161 1.21 -1.80 -12.44
CA GLU A 161 2.43 -1.74 -13.22
C GLU A 161 3.67 -2.30 -12.51
N THR A 162 3.55 -2.70 -11.24
CA THR A 162 4.70 -3.20 -10.49
C THR A 162 4.72 -4.70 -10.32
N GLY A 163 3.55 -5.37 -10.32
CA GLY A 163 3.40 -6.78 -9.96
C GLY A 163 3.71 -7.03 -8.47
N ARG A 164 3.60 -6.01 -7.62
CA ARG A 164 3.90 -6.10 -6.19
C ARG A 164 2.67 -5.80 -5.35
N PRO A 165 2.55 -6.43 -4.18
CA PRO A 165 1.48 -6.08 -3.25
C PRO A 165 1.66 -4.65 -2.75
N VAL A 166 0.54 -4.02 -2.46
CA VAL A 166 0.45 -2.67 -1.92
C VAL A 166 -0.16 -2.74 -0.54
N LEU A 167 0.50 -2.15 0.45
CA LEU A 167 -0.01 -1.97 1.80
C LEU A 167 -0.41 -0.50 1.96
N VAL A 168 -1.68 -0.25 2.17
CA VAL A 168 -2.22 1.10 2.35
C VAL A 168 -2.26 1.44 3.82
N ALA A 169 -1.57 2.51 4.20
CA ALA A 169 -1.53 3.02 5.56
C ALA A 169 -2.79 3.87 5.85
N PRO A 170 -3.48 3.66 6.98
CA PRO A 170 -4.54 4.55 7.45
C PRO A 170 -3.97 5.92 7.84
N THR A 171 -4.82 6.90 8.14
CA THR A 171 -4.38 8.24 8.53
C THR A 171 -3.63 8.25 9.86
N SER A 172 -4.07 7.43 10.82
CA SER A 172 -3.40 7.20 12.09
C SER A 172 -2.69 5.85 12.06
N THR A 173 -1.42 5.84 12.41
CA THR A 173 -0.64 4.60 12.43
C THR A 173 -1.08 3.73 13.60
N PRO A 174 -1.38 2.44 13.39
CA PRO A 174 -1.72 1.52 14.46
C PRO A 174 -0.47 1.18 15.30
N HIS A 175 -0.69 0.80 16.57
CA HIS A 175 0.40 0.34 17.44
C HIS A 175 0.97 -1.03 17.03
N SER A 176 0.17 -1.85 16.37
CA SER A 176 0.55 -3.16 15.84
C SER A 176 -0.05 -3.40 14.47
N ILE A 177 0.47 -4.36 13.74
CA ILE A 177 -0.05 -4.77 12.44
C ILE A 177 0.03 -6.28 12.29
N GLY A 178 -1.06 -6.88 11.85
CA GLY A 178 -1.12 -8.28 11.45
C GLY A 178 -1.10 -9.25 12.62
N ARG A 179 -1.59 -8.86 13.78
CA ARG A 179 -1.88 -9.78 14.89
C ARG A 179 -3.19 -10.51 14.64
N LYS A 180 -4.24 -9.80 14.26
CA LYS A 180 -5.51 -10.37 13.81
C LYS A 180 -5.82 -9.90 12.39
N ILE A 181 -5.73 -10.81 11.43
CA ILE A 181 -5.85 -10.49 10.01
C ILE A 181 -7.22 -10.94 9.49
N ALA A 182 -7.99 -10.00 8.93
CA ALA A 182 -9.15 -10.32 8.13
C ALA A 182 -8.75 -10.54 6.67
N VAL A 183 -9.18 -11.66 6.09
CA VAL A 183 -8.98 -12.00 4.66
C VAL A 183 -10.32 -11.90 3.95
N SER A 184 -10.52 -10.85 3.15
CA SER A 184 -11.71 -10.74 2.30
C SER A 184 -11.63 -11.75 1.15
N TRP A 185 -12.49 -12.76 1.20
CA TRP A 185 -12.47 -13.85 0.26
C TRP A 185 -13.76 -13.97 -0.54
N ASN A 186 -13.63 -14.04 -1.85
CA ASN A 186 -14.73 -14.19 -2.80
C ASN A 186 -14.37 -15.13 -3.96
N ASP A 187 -13.41 -16.00 -3.76
CA ASP A 187 -12.92 -16.98 -4.73
C ASP A 187 -12.46 -16.40 -6.08
N SER A 188 -12.05 -15.13 -6.08
CA SER A 188 -11.51 -14.49 -7.28
C SER A 188 -9.98 -14.63 -7.40
N ALA A 189 -9.47 -14.59 -8.62
CA ALA A 189 -8.04 -14.56 -8.88
C ALA A 189 -7.32 -13.38 -8.19
N GLY A 190 -8.01 -12.25 -8.01
CA GLY A 190 -7.49 -11.10 -7.24
C GLY A 190 -7.35 -11.41 -5.76
N ALA A 191 -8.35 -12.05 -5.15
CA ALA A 191 -8.30 -12.48 -3.76
C ALA A 191 -7.20 -13.54 -3.55
N SER A 192 -7.09 -14.51 -4.48
CA SER A 192 -6.03 -15.53 -4.45
C SER A 192 -4.62 -14.92 -4.49
N ARG A 193 -4.38 -13.91 -5.36
CA ARG A 193 -3.10 -13.19 -5.39
C ARG A 193 -2.84 -12.41 -4.10
N ALA A 194 -3.87 -11.80 -3.51
CA ALA A 194 -3.72 -11.10 -2.23
C ALA A 194 -3.38 -12.06 -1.09
N VAL A 195 -4.02 -13.22 -1.02
CA VAL A 195 -3.67 -14.29 -0.07
C VAL A 195 -2.22 -14.73 -0.25
N ALA A 196 -1.80 -15.03 -1.48
CA ALA A 196 -0.42 -15.44 -1.77
C ALA A 196 0.60 -14.37 -1.33
N ALA A 197 0.31 -13.09 -1.59
CA ALA A 197 1.15 -11.97 -1.15
C ALA A 197 1.17 -11.78 0.38
N ALA A 198 0.05 -12.12 1.05
CA ALA A 198 -0.13 -11.97 2.49
C ALA A 198 0.45 -13.14 3.31
N MET A 199 0.82 -14.28 2.71
CA MET A 199 1.24 -15.50 3.43
C MET A 199 2.32 -15.24 4.49
N ARG A 200 3.21 -14.27 4.24
CA ARG A 200 4.26 -13.90 5.20
C ARG A 200 3.73 -13.17 6.44
N PHE A 201 2.59 -12.50 6.33
CA PHE A 201 1.85 -11.89 7.45
C PHE A 201 1.00 -12.96 8.13
N LEU A 202 0.20 -13.70 7.36
CA LEU A 202 -0.70 -14.76 7.84
C LEU A 202 0.02 -15.82 8.69
N ASN A 203 1.23 -16.21 8.29
CA ASN A 203 2.05 -17.16 9.07
C ASN A 203 2.57 -16.61 10.40
N ARG A 204 2.44 -15.31 10.65
CA ARG A 204 2.87 -14.64 11.89
C ARG A 204 1.69 -14.14 12.72
N ALA A 205 0.51 -14.14 12.15
CA ALA A 205 -0.69 -13.68 12.81
C ALA A 205 -1.02 -14.58 14.03
N ASP A 206 -1.53 -13.96 15.08
CA ASP A 206 -2.09 -14.68 16.22
C ASP A 206 -3.44 -15.29 15.83
N GLU A 207 -4.23 -14.56 15.03
CA GLU A 207 -5.56 -14.95 14.56
C GLU A 207 -5.75 -14.57 13.07
N VAL A 208 -6.40 -15.46 12.33
CA VAL A 208 -6.80 -15.22 10.93
C VAL A 208 -8.29 -15.47 10.79
N VAL A 209 -9.01 -14.51 10.22
CA VAL A 209 -10.45 -14.61 9.97
C VAL A 209 -10.72 -14.45 8.48
N ILE A 210 -11.35 -15.43 7.86
CA ILE A 210 -11.81 -15.39 6.48
C ILE A 210 -13.19 -14.74 6.47
N VAL A 211 -13.27 -13.55 5.88
CA VAL A 211 -14.50 -12.75 5.80
C VAL A 211 -15.10 -12.90 4.41
N THR A 212 -16.25 -13.56 4.33
CA THR A 212 -16.95 -13.87 3.07
C THR A 212 -18.36 -13.34 3.09
N ALA A 213 -18.70 -12.50 2.12
CA ALA A 213 -20.09 -12.12 1.86
C ALA A 213 -20.77 -13.20 1.02
N GLU A 214 -21.70 -13.92 1.64
CA GLU A 214 -22.42 -15.00 0.96
C GLU A 214 -23.37 -14.45 -0.10
N SER A 215 -23.31 -15.03 -1.29
CA SER A 215 -24.19 -14.74 -2.41
C SER A 215 -24.34 -15.98 -3.30
N LYS A 216 -25.23 -15.91 -4.30
CA LYS A 216 -25.35 -16.99 -5.31
C LYS A 216 -24.03 -17.28 -6.04
N ARG A 217 -23.13 -16.28 -6.18
CA ARG A 217 -21.81 -16.41 -6.85
C ARG A 217 -20.71 -16.78 -5.88
N THR A 218 -20.90 -16.54 -4.60
CA THR A 218 -19.91 -16.77 -3.55
C THR A 218 -20.61 -17.52 -2.42
N PRO A 219 -20.81 -18.83 -2.52
CA PRO A 219 -21.44 -19.63 -1.46
C PRO A 219 -20.51 -19.74 -0.25
N ALA A 220 -21.10 -19.96 0.94
CA ALA A 220 -20.38 -20.06 2.22
C ALA A 220 -19.17 -21.03 2.18
N ARG A 221 -19.32 -22.15 1.48
CA ARG A 221 -18.29 -23.19 1.36
C ARG A 221 -16.91 -22.68 0.85
N VAL A 222 -16.87 -21.60 0.08
CA VAL A 222 -15.58 -21.10 -0.43
C VAL A 222 -14.67 -20.59 0.69
N ALA A 223 -15.25 -20.17 1.83
CA ALA A 223 -14.47 -19.79 3.01
C ALA A 223 -13.84 -21.04 3.67
N GLU A 224 -14.60 -22.14 3.77
CA GLU A 224 -14.12 -23.41 4.31
C GLU A 224 -13.00 -24.00 3.43
N GLU A 225 -13.16 -23.96 2.11
CA GLU A 225 -12.14 -24.39 1.13
C GLU A 225 -10.83 -23.59 1.29
N LEU A 226 -10.92 -22.27 1.56
CA LEU A 226 -9.74 -21.47 1.86
C LEU A 226 -9.15 -21.81 3.23
N ALA A 227 -9.97 -22.11 4.24
CA ALA A 227 -9.48 -22.53 5.56
C ALA A 227 -8.73 -23.87 5.48
N GLU A 228 -9.20 -24.81 4.66
CA GLU A 228 -8.46 -26.05 4.37
C GLU A 228 -7.10 -25.76 3.72
N TYR A 229 -7.06 -24.86 2.70
CA TYR A 229 -5.81 -24.41 2.10
C TYR A 229 -4.85 -23.82 3.14
N PHE A 230 -5.34 -22.97 4.04
CA PHE A 230 -4.52 -22.41 5.13
C PHE A 230 -3.98 -23.47 6.09
N THR A 231 -4.78 -24.49 6.36
CA THR A 231 -4.32 -25.64 7.22
C THR A 231 -3.10 -26.35 6.64
N LEU A 232 -3.02 -26.50 5.30
CA LEU A 232 -1.84 -27.06 4.63
C LEU A 232 -0.59 -26.17 4.82
N HIS A 233 -0.78 -24.90 5.10
CA HIS A 233 0.28 -23.94 5.42
C HIS A 233 0.57 -23.79 6.91
N GLY A 234 -0.14 -24.55 7.76
CA GLY A 234 -0.03 -24.50 9.22
C GLY A 234 -0.66 -23.24 9.82
N ILE A 235 -1.64 -22.66 9.13
CA ILE A 235 -2.42 -21.50 9.57
C ILE A 235 -3.82 -22.02 9.94
N THR A 236 -4.26 -21.72 11.17
CA THR A 236 -5.65 -21.91 11.56
C THR A 236 -6.43 -20.64 11.28
N ALA A 237 -7.56 -20.74 10.58
CA ALA A 237 -8.40 -19.60 10.25
C ALA A 237 -9.86 -19.87 10.64
N GLU A 238 -10.51 -18.86 11.19
CA GLU A 238 -11.94 -18.85 11.43
C GLU A 238 -12.67 -18.37 10.17
N CYS A 239 -13.86 -18.95 9.88
CA CYS A 239 -14.71 -18.52 8.79
C CYS A 239 -15.82 -17.62 9.33
N ASP A 240 -15.87 -16.40 8.86
CA ASP A 240 -16.92 -15.44 9.15
C ASP A 240 -17.71 -15.18 7.87
N VAL A 241 -18.84 -15.88 7.76
CA VAL A 241 -19.72 -15.79 6.60
C VAL A 241 -20.97 -15.00 6.98
N PHE A 242 -21.20 -13.92 6.27
CA PHE A 242 -22.36 -13.08 6.51
C PHE A 242 -23.21 -12.92 5.24
N ALA A 243 -24.52 -12.79 5.42
CA ALA A 243 -25.44 -12.67 4.30
C ALA A 243 -25.28 -11.32 3.60
N GLN A 244 -25.11 -11.36 2.28
CA GLN A 244 -25.15 -10.15 1.47
C GLN A 244 -26.60 -9.64 1.39
N MET A 245 -26.85 -8.42 1.87
CA MET A 245 -28.17 -7.80 1.75
C MET A 245 -28.42 -7.32 0.32
N GLY A 246 -29.26 -8.06 -0.41
CA GLY A 246 -29.65 -7.77 -1.79
C GLY A 246 -28.66 -8.23 -2.86
N ASP A 247 -28.96 -7.95 -4.13
CA ASP A 247 -28.16 -8.40 -5.29
C ASP A 247 -26.93 -7.52 -5.60
N LYS A 248 -26.69 -6.47 -4.82
CA LYS A 248 -25.53 -5.58 -5.04
C LYS A 248 -24.28 -6.18 -4.43
N PRO A 249 -23.11 -6.12 -5.13
CA PRO A 249 -21.85 -6.56 -4.56
C PRO A 249 -21.58 -5.91 -3.20
N LEU A 250 -20.95 -6.63 -2.30
CA LEU A 250 -20.54 -6.11 -1.00
C LEU A 250 -19.77 -4.80 -1.17
N GLY A 251 -20.26 -3.72 -0.55
CA GLY A 251 -19.57 -2.45 -0.53
C GLY A 251 -18.35 -2.50 0.40
N GLY A 252 -17.33 -1.73 0.07
CA GLY A 252 -16.12 -1.65 0.89
C GLY A 252 -16.36 -1.17 2.33
N LYS A 253 -17.40 -0.36 2.54
CA LYS A 253 -17.78 0.08 3.90
C LYS A 253 -18.30 -1.08 4.75
N ALA A 254 -19.17 -1.93 4.21
CA ALA A 254 -19.66 -3.10 4.93
C ALA A 254 -18.51 -4.08 5.25
N LEU A 255 -17.56 -4.28 4.31
CA LEU A 255 -16.36 -5.06 4.57
C LEU A 255 -15.54 -4.49 5.73
N LEU A 256 -15.36 -3.17 5.81
CA LEU A 256 -14.65 -2.54 6.92
C LEU A 256 -15.40 -2.64 8.25
N GLU A 257 -16.73 -2.65 8.22
CA GLU A 257 -17.56 -2.90 9.40
C GLU A 257 -17.35 -4.31 9.94
N GLU A 258 -17.32 -5.31 9.05
CA GLU A 258 -17.00 -6.68 9.44
C GLU A 258 -15.58 -6.82 9.98
N CYS A 259 -14.57 -6.18 9.37
CA CYS A 259 -13.22 -6.13 9.92
C CYS A 259 -13.20 -5.57 11.34
N ARG A 260 -13.97 -4.51 11.60
CA ARG A 260 -14.10 -3.92 12.94
C ARG A 260 -14.81 -4.86 13.92
N ARG A 261 -15.89 -5.52 13.48
CA ARG A 261 -16.67 -6.47 14.30
C ARG A 261 -15.82 -7.64 14.77
N VAL A 262 -14.98 -8.17 13.88
CA VAL A 262 -14.07 -9.26 14.23
C VAL A 262 -12.79 -8.77 14.95
N GLY A 263 -12.60 -7.46 15.08
CA GLY A 263 -11.42 -6.88 15.76
C GLY A 263 -10.12 -7.01 14.97
N ALA A 264 -10.18 -7.04 13.64
CA ALA A 264 -8.99 -7.14 12.80
C ALA A 264 -8.13 -5.86 12.84
N ASP A 265 -6.82 -6.03 12.91
CA ASP A 265 -5.83 -4.95 12.83
C ASP A 265 -5.17 -4.83 11.44
N MET A 266 -5.55 -5.70 10.52
CA MET A 266 -5.12 -5.68 9.11
C MET A 266 -6.19 -6.35 8.23
N LEU A 267 -6.45 -5.77 7.06
CA LEU A 267 -7.27 -6.37 6.01
C LEU A 267 -6.40 -6.82 4.84
N VAL A 268 -6.67 -8.03 4.34
CA VAL A 268 -6.12 -8.57 3.08
C VAL A 268 -7.26 -8.67 2.08
N MET A 269 -7.13 -8.06 0.91
CA MET A 269 -8.15 -8.12 -0.14
C MET A 269 -7.57 -8.06 -1.55
N GLY A 270 -8.26 -8.69 -2.50
CA GLY A 270 -8.00 -8.47 -3.92
C GLY A 270 -8.40 -7.04 -4.33
N ALA A 271 -7.63 -6.45 -5.22
CA ALA A 271 -7.96 -5.14 -5.79
C ALA A 271 -8.46 -5.30 -7.23
N TYR A 272 -9.48 -4.55 -7.61
CA TYR A 272 -9.96 -4.39 -8.98
C TYR A 272 -10.38 -5.68 -9.69
N GLN A 273 -11.67 -5.99 -9.69
CA GLN A 273 -12.22 -7.15 -10.41
C GLN A 273 -12.52 -6.89 -11.89
N THR A 274 -12.60 -5.64 -12.34
CA THR A 274 -12.98 -5.32 -13.71
C THR A 274 -11.79 -4.96 -14.58
N GLN A 275 -11.64 -5.69 -15.68
CA GLN A 275 -10.74 -5.34 -16.78
C GLN A 275 -11.35 -4.21 -17.60
N SER A 276 -10.98 -2.98 -17.33
CA SER A 276 -11.14 -1.91 -18.32
C SER A 276 -9.77 -1.57 -18.89
N ILE A 277 -9.57 -1.90 -20.16
CA ILE A 277 -8.31 -1.66 -20.91
C ILE A 277 -8.13 -0.16 -21.21
N ARG A 278 -9.14 0.68 -20.98
CA ARG A 278 -9.10 2.13 -21.24
C ARG A 278 -9.65 2.92 -20.06
N GLY A 279 -8.81 3.14 -19.08
CA GLY A 279 -9.11 3.87 -17.84
C GLY A 279 -9.26 2.90 -16.67
N ALA A 280 -8.34 2.98 -15.71
CA ALA A 280 -8.42 2.19 -14.49
C ALA A 280 -9.65 2.60 -13.68
N ILE A 281 -10.78 1.95 -13.93
CA ILE A 281 -11.99 2.14 -13.12
C ILE A 281 -11.77 1.36 -11.83
N MET A 282 -11.61 2.11 -10.77
CA MET A 282 -11.53 1.57 -9.42
C MET A 282 -12.86 0.88 -9.11
N GLY A 283 -12.84 -0.41 -8.75
CA GLY A 283 -14.05 -1.09 -8.29
C GLY A 283 -14.60 -0.39 -7.06
N THR A 284 -15.92 -0.20 -7.00
CA THR A 284 -16.60 0.56 -5.95
C THR A 284 -16.17 0.12 -4.54
N ALA A 285 -16.01 -1.18 -4.30
CA ALA A 285 -15.55 -1.71 -3.01
C ALA A 285 -14.11 -1.28 -2.68
N THR A 286 -13.17 -1.38 -3.63
CA THR A 286 -11.77 -0.95 -3.44
C THR A 286 -11.69 0.55 -3.15
N GLU A 287 -12.46 1.37 -3.87
CA GLU A 287 -12.49 2.82 -3.66
C GLU A 287 -13.02 3.18 -2.27
N GLN A 288 -14.13 2.56 -1.85
CA GLN A 288 -14.70 2.77 -0.52
C GLN A 288 -13.76 2.34 0.60
N VAL A 289 -13.04 1.22 0.44
CA VAL A 289 -12.02 0.78 1.40
C VAL A 289 -10.89 1.80 1.48
N LEU A 290 -10.33 2.23 0.34
CA LEU A 290 -9.26 3.22 0.32
C LEU A 290 -9.65 4.56 0.96
N GLU A 291 -10.91 5.00 0.78
CA GLU A 291 -11.38 6.26 1.35
C GLU A 291 -11.70 6.15 2.85
N SER A 292 -12.13 5.00 3.33
CA SER A 292 -12.74 4.87 4.66
C SER A 292 -11.93 4.04 5.65
N THR A 293 -10.90 3.32 5.20
CA THR A 293 -10.15 2.44 6.11
C THR A 293 -9.51 3.18 7.28
N THR A 294 -9.58 2.55 8.45
CA THR A 294 -8.90 2.94 9.69
C THR A 294 -7.82 1.93 10.10
N ILE A 295 -7.71 0.82 9.36
CA ILE A 295 -6.70 -0.22 9.56
C ILE A 295 -5.85 -0.37 8.29
N PRO A 296 -4.62 -0.89 8.37
CA PRO A 296 -3.80 -1.23 7.20
C PRO A 296 -4.51 -2.21 6.27
N VAL A 297 -4.40 -1.97 4.97
CA VAL A 297 -5.02 -2.83 3.94
C VAL A 297 -3.97 -3.32 2.95
N LEU A 298 -3.74 -4.63 2.91
CA LEU A 298 -2.90 -5.27 1.90
C LEU A 298 -3.74 -5.61 0.69
N MET A 299 -3.31 -5.12 -0.45
CA MET A 299 -3.97 -5.34 -1.73
C MET A 299 -3.01 -5.98 -2.73
N ALA A 300 -3.53 -6.87 -3.56
CA ALA A 300 -2.86 -7.36 -4.77
C ALA A 300 -3.85 -7.49 -5.93
N ARG A 301 -3.29 -7.47 -7.15
CA ARG A 301 -4.04 -7.60 -8.38
C ARG A 301 -3.46 -8.70 -9.27
#